data_338926338ea0738f5bd685161dfbd805
#
_entry.id   338926338ea0738f5bd685161dfbd805
#
_cell.length_a   1.000
_cell.length_b   1.000
_cell.length_c   1.000
_cell.angle_alpha   90.00
_cell.angle_beta   90.00
_cell.angle_gamma   90.00
#
_symmetry.space_group_name_H-M   'P 1'
#
loop_
_entity.id
_entity.type
_entity.pdbx_description
1 polymer ?
#
loop_
_entity_poly.entity_id
_entity_poly.type
_entity_poly.pdbx_seq_one_letter_code
_entity_poly.pdbx_strand_id
1 'polypeptide(L)'
;GLHLNQIHNLDRSFEDMMLGLESWIPMYMTGQISPYYLKGSPGNIFSHFLKVSGTAALSGEAICGYHSEGRYYLTKNKEEVAHYRKRADRLLSKASPLMKIYRLEQAQDFQNFRLQNAHTHGGRHYILSSLSLYTMTDGLLEQILAHNQLTPDEQAQIIDYVRSSRDFSEELLAHSPVTEEIPLLTEEEFAKYPMTLSLSGMFLEKDVFYTWEEYQTHLHLLQEYHEKHPLYHVKPNSSPAFRNIQICILRGKYVMVSKEKAPAIHFLIQHPKMVNAFENMIIPVTEEETAPY
;
A
#
# COMPACT_ATOMS: atom_id res chain seq x y z
N GLY A 1 -13.60 -15.42 10.40
CA GLY A 1 -13.93 -14.66 9.19
C GLY A 1 -13.55 -15.43 7.93
N LEU A 2 -14.08 -15.05 6.79
CA LEU A 2 -13.72 -15.64 5.50
C LEU A 2 -12.30 -15.21 5.13
N HIS A 3 -11.42 -16.16 4.80
CA HIS A 3 -10.08 -15.88 4.28
C HIS A 3 -9.96 -16.46 2.86
N LEU A 4 -9.49 -15.66 1.92
CA LEU A 4 -9.32 -16.02 0.52
C LEU A 4 -7.83 -16.08 0.16
N ASN A 5 -7.37 -17.24 -0.35
CA ASN A 5 -6.08 -17.35 -1.00
C ASN A 5 -6.28 -17.18 -2.52
N GLN A 6 -5.61 -16.22 -3.12
CA GLN A 6 -5.78 -15.89 -4.53
C GLN A 6 -4.44 -16.02 -5.27
N ILE A 7 -4.41 -16.87 -6.30
CA ILE A 7 -3.25 -17.00 -7.19
C ILE A 7 -3.48 -16.09 -8.40
N HIS A 8 -2.58 -15.13 -8.58
CA HIS A 8 -2.63 -14.17 -9.68
C HIS A 8 -1.82 -14.64 -10.88
N ASN A 9 -2.33 -14.37 -12.06
CA ASN A 9 -1.55 -14.42 -13.29
C ASN A 9 -0.82 -13.08 -13.46
N LEU A 10 0.52 -13.13 -13.48
CA LEU A 10 1.37 -11.95 -13.69
C LEU A 10 1.83 -11.80 -15.14
N ASP A 11 1.44 -12.71 -16.04
CA ASP A 11 1.70 -12.63 -17.49
C ASP A 11 0.57 -11.88 -18.21
N ARG A 12 0.31 -10.65 -17.76
CA ARG A 12 -0.69 -9.74 -18.32
C ARG A 12 -0.01 -8.54 -18.97
N SER A 13 -0.76 -7.80 -19.79
CA SER A 13 -0.32 -6.50 -20.29
C SER A 13 -0.11 -5.53 -19.12
N PHE A 14 0.65 -4.46 -19.34
CA PHE A 14 0.86 -3.41 -18.35
C PHE A 14 -0.47 -2.78 -17.93
N GLU A 15 -1.35 -2.48 -18.90
CA GLU A 15 -2.67 -1.88 -18.68
C GLU A 15 -3.56 -2.77 -17.80
N ASP A 16 -3.62 -4.07 -18.10
CA ASP A 16 -4.38 -5.03 -17.29
C ASP A 16 -3.84 -5.16 -15.86
N MET A 17 -2.52 -5.03 -15.70
CA MET A 17 -1.88 -5.07 -14.39
C MET A 17 -2.20 -3.81 -13.59
N MET A 18 -2.23 -2.64 -14.23
CA MET A 18 -2.60 -1.36 -13.61
C MET A 18 -4.05 -1.36 -13.12
N LEU A 19 -5.00 -1.74 -13.98
CA LEU A 19 -6.40 -1.91 -13.61
C LEU A 19 -6.56 -2.91 -12.47
N GLY A 20 -5.75 -3.98 -12.49
CA GLY A 20 -5.69 -4.94 -11.39
C GLY A 20 -5.25 -4.30 -10.08
N LEU A 21 -4.18 -3.49 -10.08
CA LEU A 21 -3.65 -2.85 -8.88
C LEU A 21 -4.66 -1.91 -8.21
N GLU A 22 -5.34 -1.07 -8.98
CA GLU A 22 -6.40 -0.20 -8.46
C GLU A 22 -7.50 -0.98 -7.73
N SER A 23 -7.87 -2.15 -8.26
CA SER A 23 -8.90 -3.00 -7.66
C SER A 23 -8.37 -3.84 -6.49
N TRP A 24 -7.11 -4.29 -6.55
CA TRP A 24 -6.56 -5.26 -5.60
C TRP A 24 -6.06 -4.60 -4.32
N ILE A 25 -5.44 -3.43 -4.39
CA ILE A 25 -4.91 -2.74 -3.21
C ILE A 25 -5.99 -2.57 -2.14
N PRO A 26 -7.18 -2.01 -2.43
CA PRO A 26 -8.23 -1.89 -1.42
C PRO A 26 -8.69 -3.24 -0.84
N MET A 27 -8.76 -4.30 -1.66
CA MET A 27 -9.15 -5.62 -1.19
C MET A 27 -8.11 -6.25 -0.26
N TYR A 28 -6.80 -6.09 -0.57
CA TYR A 28 -5.74 -6.58 0.31
C TYR A 28 -5.70 -5.83 1.63
N MET A 29 -6.06 -4.54 1.63
CA MET A 29 -6.16 -3.72 2.83
C MET A 29 -7.21 -4.21 3.84
N THR A 30 -8.16 -5.06 3.41
CA THR A 30 -9.09 -5.73 4.34
C THR A 30 -8.38 -6.78 5.20
N GLY A 31 -7.20 -7.24 4.79
CA GLY A 31 -6.46 -8.32 5.45
C GLY A 31 -7.09 -9.71 5.29
N GLN A 32 -8.17 -9.84 4.50
CA GLN A 32 -8.89 -11.11 4.29
C GLN A 32 -8.40 -11.89 3.07
N ILE A 33 -7.53 -11.28 2.24
CA ILE A 33 -7.00 -11.89 1.02
C ILE A 33 -5.50 -12.06 1.14
N SER A 34 -5.02 -13.26 0.86
CA SER A 34 -3.59 -13.56 0.71
C SER A 34 -3.27 -13.79 -0.77
N PRO A 35 -2.47 -12.91 -1.38
CA PRO A 35 -2.12 -13.00 -2.79
C PRO A 35 -0.90 -13.89 -3.02
N TYR A 36 -0.98 -14.72 -4.05
CA TYR A 36 0.06 -15.64 -4.49
C TYR A 36 0.27 -15.53 -6.00
N TYR A 37 1.37 -16.09 -6.48
CA TYR A 37 1.64 -16.30 -7.90
C TYR A 37 2.35 -17.64 -8.13
N LEU A 38 2.23 -18.19 -9.32
CA LEU A 38 2.98 -19.37 -9.74
C LEU A 38 4.23 -18.93 -10.51
N LYS A 39 5.37 -19.54 -10.18
CA LYS A 39 6.61 -19.36 -10.94
C LYS A 39 6.51 -20.17 -12.25
N GLY A 40 6.81 -19.53 -13.36
CA GLY A 40 6.74 -20.11 -14.71
C GLY A 40 5.55 -19.56 -15.48
N SER A 41 5.66 -19.53 -16.80
CA SER A 41 4.56 -19.12 -17.68
C SER A 41 3.61 -20.28 -17.86
N PRO A 42 2.37 -20.24 -17.36
CA PRO A 42 1.34 -21.11 -17.88
C PRO A 42 1.18 -20.77 -19.36
N GLY A 43 1.06 -21.78 -20.22
CA GLY A 43 0.90 -21.53 -21.65
C GLY A 43 -0.25 -20.55 -21.90
N ASN A 44 0.01 -19.54 -22.71
CA ASN A 44 -0.93 -18.43 -22.97
C ASN A 44 -2.11 -18.83 -23.89
N ILE A 45 -2.31 -20.12 -24.15
CA ILE A 45 -3.38 -20.60 -25.05
C ILE A 45 -4.66 -20.86 -24.26
N PHE A 46 -4.55 -21.52 -23.12
CA PHE A 46 -5.70 -21.87 -22.28
C PHE A 46 -5.70 -21.10 -20.97
N SER A 47 -6.86 -20.59 -20.63
CA SER A 47 -7.14 -20.01 -19.32
C SER A 47 -7.93 -21.02 -18.49
N HIS A 48 -7.38 -21.39 -17.35
CA HIS A 48 -8.05 -22.24 -16.37
C HIS A 48 -8.55 -21.42 -15.21
N PHE A 49 -9.78 -21.65 -14.80
CA PHE A 49 -10.40 -21.01 -13.65
C PHE A 49 -10.76 -22.06 -12.61
N LEU A 50 -10.37 -21.86 -11.37
CA LEU A 50 -10.75 -22.71 -10.25
C LEU A 50 -11.00 -21.86 -9.00
N LYS A 51 -12.23 -21.90 -8.50
CA LYS A 51 -12.63 -21.28 -7.24
C LYS A 51 -13.29 -22.33 -6.36
N VAL A 52 -12.78 -22.54 -5.16
CA VAL A 52 -13.27 -23.54 -4.23
C VAL A 52 -13.64 -22.88 -2.90
N SER A 53 -14.85 -23.14 -2.42
CA SER A 53 -15.33 -22.75 -1.10
C SER A 53 -15.56 -23.99 -0.22
N GLY A 54 -16.07 -23.79 1.02
CA GLY A 54 -16.41 -24.90 1.93
C GLY A 54 -17.43 -25.89 1.35
N THR A 55 -18.33 -25.42 0.49
CA THR A 55 -19.54 -26.17 0.07
C THR A 55 -19.73 -26.24 -1.44
N ALA A 56 -18.91 -25.54 -2.24
CA ALA A 56 -19.04 -25.50 -3.68
C ALA A 56 -17.69 -25.34 -4.37
N ALA A 57 -17.60 -25.79 -5.62
CA ALA A 57 -16.46 -25.52 -6.48
C ALA A 57 -16.95 -25.07 -7.85
N LEU A 58 -16.28 -24.05 -8.41
CA LEU A 58 -16.46 -23.57 -9.77
C LEU A 58 -15.16 -23.78 -10.52
N SER A 59 -15.21 -24.56 -11.59
CA SER A 59 -14.07 -24.77 -12.49
C SER A 59 -14.45 -24.34 -13.90
N GLY A 60 -13.46 -23.91 -14.67
CA GLY A 60 -13.70 -23.49 -16.05
C GLY A 60 -12.42 -23.53 -16.87
N GLU A 61 -12.62 -23.60 -18.18
CA GLU A 61 -11.57 -23.52 -19.18
C GLU A 61 -12.06 -22.68 -20.36
N ALA A 62 -11.19 -21.83 -20.84
CA ALA A 62 -11.42 -21.01 -22.03
C ALA A 62 -10.12 -20.82 -22.80
N ILE A 63 -10.21 -20.47 -24.07
CA ILE A 63 -9.06 -19.95 -24.83
C ILE A 63 -8.82 -18.52 -24.35
N CYS A 64 -7.57 -18.14 -24.16
CA CYS A 64 -7.20 -16.78 -23.77
C CYS A 64 -7.73 -15.76 -24.77
N GLY A 65 -8.43 -14.72 -24.29
CA GLY A 65 -9.12 -13.73 -25.12
C GLY A 65 -10.57 -14.11 -25.51
N TYR A 66 -11.00 -15.36 -25.33
CA TYR A 66 -12.32 -15.86 -25.67
C TYR A 66 -13.08 -16.42 -24.45
N HIS A 67 -13.00 -15.71 -23.34
CA HIS A 67 -13.59 -16.18 -22.06
C HIS A 67 -15.11 -16.33 -22.10
N SER A 68 -15.81 -15.57 -22.96
CA SER A 68 -17.24 -15.68 -23.16
C SER A 68 -17.67 -17.01 -23.78
N GLU A 69 -16.77 -17.69 -24.50
CA GLU A 69 -16.99 -18.98 -25.12
C GLU A 69 -16.51 -20.14 -24.24
N GLY A 70 -15.97 -19.84 -23.08
CA GLY A 70 -15.47 -20.83 -22.14
C GLY A 70 -16.60 -21.68 -21.52
N ARG A 71 -16.24 -22.87 -21.08
CA ARG A 71 -17.15 -23.73 -20.31
C ARG A 71 -16.83 -23.64 -18.83
N TYR A 72 -17.90 -23.42 -18.04
CA TYR A 72 -17.80 -23.28 -16.59
C TYR A 72 -18.75 -24.26 -15.92
N TYR A 73 -18.25 -24.98 -14.92
CA TYR A 73 -18.98 -26.00 -14.21
C TYR A 73 -19.00 -25.69 -12.70
N LEU A 74 -20.20 -25.51 -12.16
CA LEU A 74 -20.44 -25.31 -10.74
C LEU A 74 -20.95 -26.60 -10.11
N THR A 75 -20.28 -27.10 -9.09
CA THR A 75 -20.71 -28.27 -8.33
C THR A 75 -20.87 -27.96 -6.84
N LYS A 76 -21.84 -28.66 -6.22
CA LYS A 76 -22.04 -28.76 -4.77
C LYS A 76 -21.95 -30.20 -4.29
N ASN A 77 -21.64 -31.13 -5.18
CA ASN A 77 -21.38 -32.53 -4.80
C ASN A 77 -20.17 -32.61 -3.89
N LYS A 78 -20.30 -33.25 -2.72
CA LYS A 78 -19.27 -33.30 -1.70
C LYS A 78 -17.96 -33.94 -2.17
N GLU A 79 -18.04 -34.99 -2.96
CA GLU A 79 -16.87 -35.71 -3.47
C GLU A 79 -16.13 -34.86 -4.52
N GLU A 80 -16.85 -34.22 -5.42
CA GLU A 80 -16.27 -33.32 -6.42
C GLU A 80 -15.67 -32.07 -5.78
N VAL A 81 -16.35 -31.47 -4.80
CA VAL A 81 -15.81 -30.32 -4.03
C VAL A 81 -14.51 -30.73 -3.31
N ALA A 82 -14.48 -31.92 -2.71
CA ALA A 82 -13.26 -32.44 -2.07
C ALA A 82 -12.11 -32.66 -3.08
N HIS A 83 -12.43 -33.18 -4.28
CA HIS A 83 -11.47 -33.32 -5.37
C HIS A 83 -10.90 -31.96 -5.81
N TYR A 84 -11.74 -30.97 -6.06
CA TYR A 84 -11.32 -29.63 -6.45
C TYR A 84 -10.55 -28.92 -5.34
N ARG A 85 -10.91 -29.13 -4.08
CA ARG A 85 -10.14 -28.62 -2.94
C ARG A 85 -8.72 -29.15 -2.93
N LYS A 86 -8.54 -30.47 -3.06
CA LYS A 86 -7.22 -31.10 -3.14
C LYS A 86 -6.39 -30.56 -4.31
N ARG A 87 -7.04 -30.26 -5.44
CA ARG A 87 -6.38 -29.62 -6.60
C ARG A 87 -5.97 -28.18 -6.29
N ALA A 88 -6.83 -27.38 -5.65
CA ALA A 88 -6.54 -26.01 -5.25
C ALA A 88 -5.38 -25.96 -4.23
N ASP A 89 -5.40 -26.85 -3.23
CA ASP A 89 -4.35 -26.95 -2.22
C ASP A 89 -2.99 -27.31 -2.86
N ARG A 90 -2.98 -28.19 -3.85
CA ARG A 90 -1.76 -28.54 -4.61
C ARG A 90 -1.24 -27.37 -5.44
N LEU A 91 -2.12 -26.56 -6.04
CA LEU A 91 -1.72 -25.35 -6.74
C LEU A 91 -1.15 -24.33 -5.78
N LEU A 92 -1.81 -24.13 -4.63
CA LEU A 92 -1.37 -23.19 -3.61
C LEU A 92 -0.02 -23.60 -3.01
N SER A 93 0.23 -24.91 -2.80
CA SER A 93 1.52 -25.40 -2.30
C SER A 93 2.70 -25.18 -3.26
N LYS A 94 2.43 -24.95 -4.55
CA LYS A 94 3.43 -24.58 -5.58
C LYS A 94 3.54 -23.08 -5.79
N ALA A 95 2.59 -22.32 -5.27
CA ALA A 95 2.57 -20.89 -5.41
C ALA A 95 3.51 -20.21 -4.41
N SER A 96 4.03 -19.06 -4.80
CA SER A 96 4.81 -18.20 -3.91
C SER A 96 3.96 -17.01 -3.48
N PRO A 97 4.11 -16.50 -2.25
CA PRO A 97 3.46 -15.26 -1.86
C PRO A 97 3.86 -14.13 -2.81
N LEU A 98 2.89 -13.35 -3.26
CA LEU A 98 3.13 -12.20 -4.15
C LEU A 98 3.76 -11.04 -3.37
N MET A 99 3.45 -10.94 -2.08
CA MET A 99 3.96 -9.90 -1.18
C MET A 99 4.14 -10.46 0.23
N LYS A 100 5.01 -9.82 1.01
CA LYS A 100 5.09 -10.03 2.45
C LYS A 100 4.14 -9.03 3.13
N ILE A 101 3.31 -9.53 4.03
CA ILE A 101 2.32 -8.73 4.75
C ILE A 101 2.79 -8.56 6.17
N TYR A 102 2.81 -7.30 6.65
CA TYR A 102 3.12 -6.96 8.02
C TYR A 102 1.86 -6.37 8.68
N ARG A 103 1.48 -6.95 9.79
CA ARG A 103 0.46 -6.47 10.72
C ARG A 103 1.09 -6.23 12.08
N LEU A 104 0.29 -5.88 13.09
CA LEU A 104 0.78 -5.65 14.45
C LEU A 104 1.63 -6.83 14.98
N GLU A 105 1.22 -8.08 14.69
CA GLU A 105 1.94 -9.26 15.13
C GLU A 105 3.33 -9.41 14.47
N GLN A 106 3.54 -8.77 13.33
CA GLN A 106 4.82 -8.73 12.61
C GLN A 106 5.54 -7.36 12.74
N ALA A 107 5.16 -6.52 13.73
CA ALA A 107 5.73 -5.19 13.90
C ALA A 107 7.26 -5.23 14.05
N GLN A 108 7.81 -6.20 14.79
CA GLN A 108 9.26 -6.35 14.95
C GLN A 108 9.95 -6.69 13.63
N ASP A 109 9.35 -7.59 12.83
CA ASP A 109 9.87 -7.94 11.50
C ASP A 109 9.85 -6.75 10.55
N PHE A 110 8.83 -5.91 10.65
CA PHE A 110 8.73 -4.69 9.88
C PHE A 110 9.81 -3.68 10.26
N GLN A 111 10.06 -3.48 11.55
CA GLN A 111 11.14 -2.61 12.04
C GLN A 111 12.51 -3.12 11.59
N ASN A 112 12.76 -4.43 11.69
CA ASN A 112 13.99 -5.04 11.20
C ASN A 112 14.17 -4.82 9.69
N PHE A 113 13.10 -4.95 8.90
CA PHE A 113 13.12 -4.65 7.48
C PHE A 113 13.48 -3.17 7.23
N ARG A 114 12.87 -2.23 7.94
CA ARG A 114 13.17 -0.80 7.82
C ARG A 114 14.64 -0.51 8.12
N LEU A 115 15.17 -1.01 9.22
CA LEU A 115 16.57 -0.82 9.61
C LEU A 115 17.55 -1.39 8.57
N GLN A 116 17.30 -2.61 8.09
CA GLN A 116 18.14 -3.24 7.06
C GLN A 116 18.13 -2.48 5.73
N ASN A 117 17.02 -1.81 5.40
CA ASN A 117 16.86 -1.07 4.16
C ASN A 117 17.15 0.43 4.29
N ALA A 118 17.43 0.93 5.50
CA ALA A 118 17.82 2.31 5.73
C ALA A 118 19.00 2.73 4.85
N HIS A 119 20.05 1.91 4.83
CA HIS A 119 21.27 2.14 4.07
C HIS A 119 21.20 1.70 2.60
N THR A 120 20.02 1.27 2.13
CA THR A 120 19.88 0.81 0.75
C THR A 120 19.89 2.01 -0.20
N HIS A 121 20.93 2.15 -1.01
CA HIS A 121 21.04 3.21 -2.02
C HIS A 121 19.98 3.07 -3.11
N GLY A 122 19.51 4.20 -3.62
CA GLY A 122 18.56 4.30 -4.72
C GLY A 122 17.53 5.40 -4.50
N GLY A 123 17.05 5.98 -5.59
CA GLY A 123 15.98 6.98 -5.54
C GLY A 123 14.69 6.40 -4.97
N ARG A 124 14.10 7.12 -4.03
CA ARG A 124 12.81 6.76 -3.44
C ARG A 124 11.73 7.71 -3.92
N HIS A 125 10.61 7.13 -4.28
CA HIS A 125 9.43 7.86 -4.66
C HIS A 125 8.29 7.47 -3.71
N TYR A 126 7.76 8.46 -3.00
CA TYR A 126 6.64 8.29 -2.08
C TYR A 126 5.40 8.95 -2.67
N ILE A 127 4.28 8.25 -2.61
CA ILE A 127 2.94 8.78 -2.84
C ILE A 127 2.26 8.73 -1.48
N LEU A 128 2.00 9.89 -0.90
CA LEU A 128 1.60 10.03 0.49
C LEU A 128 0.11 10.39 0.62
N SER A 129 -0.51 9.89 1.67
CA SER A 129 -1.85 10.30 2.11
C SER A 129 -1.81 11.25 3.30
N SER A 130 -0.61 11.54 3.81
CA SER A 130 -0.34 12.47 4.91
C SER A 130 1.00 13.17 4.67
N LEU A 131 1.41 14.07 5.56
CA LEU A 131 2.70 14.76 5.47
C LEU A 131 3.80 13.95 6.16
N SER A 132 5.03 14.09 5.68
CA SER A 132 6.19 13.36 6.22
C SER A 132 6.61 13.89 7.58
N LEU A 133 6.60 13.03 8.60
CA LEU A 133 6.85 13.39 9.99
C LEU A 133 8.23 14.03 10.24
N TYR A 134 9.23 13.69 9.42
CA TYR A 134 10.59 14.21 9.58
C TYR A 134 10.74 15.70 9.21
N THR A 135 9.76 16.28 8.52
CA THR A 135 9.74 17.73 8.22
C THR A 135 9.10 18.56 9.34
N MET A 136 8.52 17.90 10.36
CA MET A 136 7.83 18.55 11.47
C MET A 136 8.81 19.02 12.55
N THR A 137 8.54 20.16 13.19
CA THR A 137 9.27 20.62 14.37
C THR A 137 8.71 19.98 15.64
N ASP A 138 9.51 19.96 16.73
CA ASP A 138 9.06 19.46 18.02
C ASP A 138 7.87 20.29 18.57
N GLY A 139 7.91 21.62 18.40
CA GLY A 139 6.81 22.48 18.85
C GLY A 139 5.48 22.20 18.16
N LEU A 140 5.48 21.94 16.83
CA LEU A 140 4.26 21.54 16.14
C LEU A 140 3.78 20.17 16.59
N LEU A 141 4.71 19.22 16.79
CA LEU A 141 4.36 17.88 17.28
C LEU A 141 3.69 17.96 18.65
N GLU A 142 4.28 18.71 19.58
CA GLU A 142 3.72 18.90 20.93
C GLU A 142 2.31 19.50 20.89
N GLN A 143 2.06 20.49 20.01
CA GLN A 143 0.72 21.07 19.81
C GLN A 143 -0.28 20.03 19.35
N ILE A 144 0.07 19.23 18.33
CA ILE A 144 -0.80 18.16 17.81
C ILE A 144 -1.09 17.12 18.90
N LEU A 145 -0.08 16.69 19.65
CA LEU A 145 -0.26 15.67 20.69
C LEU A 145 -1.13 16.17 21.85
N ALA A 146 -1.09 17.48 22.18
CA ALA A 146 -1.79 18.06 23.30
C ALA A 146 -3.33 17.99 23.20
N HIS A 147 -3.90 18.08 21.98
CA HIS A 147 -5.36 18.03 21.81
C HIS A 147 -5.89 16.64 21.41
N ASN A 148 -4.99 15.69 21.09
CA ASN A 148 -5.37 14.31 20.84
C ASN A 148 -5.41 13.52 22.17
N GLN A 149 -6.37 12.60 22.29
CA GLN A 149 -6.58 11.82 23.52
C GLN A 149 -5.53 10.69 23.62
N LEU A 150 -4.29 11.05 23.96
CA LEU A 150 -3.14 10.15 24.09
C LEU A 150 -2.68 10.07 25.53
N THR A 151 -2.25 8.87 25.94
CA THR A 151 -1.56 8.69 27.22
C THR A 151 -0.14 9.26 27.15
N PRO A 152 0.50 9.59 28.29
CA PRO A 152 1.90 10.05 28.29
C PRO A 152 2.87 9.08 27.61
N ASP A 153 2.64 7.76 27.74
CA ASP A 153 3.47 6.74 27.12
C ASP A 153 3.30 6.73 25.58
N GLU A 154 2.06 6.88 25.09
CA GLU A 154 1.78 7.01 23.65
C GLU A 154 2.45 8.27 23.07
N GLN A 155 2.36 9.40 23.77
CA GLN A 155 3.02 10.64 23.36
C GLN A 155 4.55 10.47 23.29
N ALA A 156 5.16 9.87 24.29
CA ALA A 156 6.59 9.61 24.32
C ALA A 156 7.02 8.70 23.14
N GLN A 157 6.28 7.64 22.88
CA GLN A 157 6.53 6.74 21.74
C GLN A 157 6.45 7.48 20.39
N ILE A 158 5.45 8.35 20.21
CA ILE A 158 5.32 9.14 18.98
C ILE A 158 6.49 10.11 18.83
N ILE A 159 6.89 10.80 19.89
CA ILE A 159 8.04 11.72 19.86
C ILE A 159 9.31 10.97 19.46
N ASP A 160 9.57 9.82 20.07
CA ASP A 160 10.75 8.99 19.72
C ASP A 160 10.70 8.48 18.27
N TYR A 161 9.51 8.12 17.80
CA TYR A 161 9.32 7.71 16.41
C TYR A 161 9.59 8.85 15.42
N VAL A 162 9.10 10.05 15.69
CA VAL A 162 9.34 11.23 14.86
C VAL A 162 10.83 11.58 14.84
N ARG A 163 11.52 11.54 15.99
CA ARG A 163 12.97 11.76 16.08
C ARG A 163 13.74 10.73 15.24
N SER A 164 13.43 9.45 15.42
CA SER A 164 14.04 8.38 14.63
C SER A 164 13.77 8.53 13.13
N SER A 165 12.62 9.09 12.75
CA SER A 165 12.29 9.37 11.36
C SER A 165 13.12 10.52 10.78
N ARG A 166 13.46 11.52 11.58
CA ARG A 166 14.39 12.61 11.18
C ARG A 166 15.80 12.07 10.97
N ASP A 167 16.35 11.32 11.94
CA ASP A 167 17.68 10.73 11.82
C ASP A 167 17.78 9.86 10.56
N PHE A 168 16.75 9.04 10.32
CA PHE A 168 16.66 8.22 9.11
C PHE A 168 16.63 9.06 7.83
N SER A 169 15.86 10.15 7.80
CA SER A 169 15.74 10.99 6.61
C SER A 169 17.03 11.76 6.30
N GLU A 170 17.74 12.23 7.32
CA GLU A 170 19.03 12.90 7.17
C GLU A 170 20.08 11.95 6.57
N GLU A 171 20.17 10.74 7.10
CA GLU A 171 21.06 9.71 6.56
C GLU A 171 20.70 9.35 5.11
N LEU A 172 19.41 9.18 4.82
CA LEU A 172 18.92 8.87 3.50
C LEU A 172 19.24 9.96 2.49
N LEU A 173 18.97 11.22 2.82
CA LEU A 173 19.17 12.38 1.96
C LEU A 173 20.65 12.73 1.76
N ALA A 174 21.55 12.21 2.59
CA ALA A 174 22.98 12.30 2.33
C ALA A 174 23.43 11.54 1.07
N HIS A 175 22.66 10.55 0.61
CA HIS A 175 23.10 9.60 -0.42
C HIS A 175 22.06 9.30 -1.51
N SER A 176 20.80 9.64 -1.30
CA SER A 176 19.72 9.19 -2.17
C SER A 176 18.67 10.27 -2.39
N PRO A 177 18.26 10.52 -3.65
CA PRO A 177 17.18 11.44 -3.91
C PRO A 177 15.85 10.85 -3.42
N VAL A 178 15.03 11.70 -2.82
CA VAL A 178 13.67 11.42 -2.36
C VAL A 178 12.70 12.34 -3.08
N THR A 179 11.68 11.76 -3.68
CA THR A 179 10.55 12.50 -4.25
C THR A 179 9.29 12.13 -3.50
N GLU A 180 8.56 13.11 -3.02
CA GLU A 180 7.27 12.92 -2.35
C GLU A 180 6.14 13.59 -3.12
N GLU A 181 5.09 12.83 -3.37
CA GLU A 181 3.79 13.35 -3.81
C GLU A 181 2.90 13.48 -2.58
N ILE A 182 2.59 14.73 -2.20
CA ILE A 182 1.84 15.04 -1.00
C ILE A 182 0.41 15.50 -1.31
N PRO A 183 -0.57 15.18 -0.44
CA PRO A 183 -1.92 15.71 -0.60
C PRO A 183 -1.95 17.21 -0.28
N LEU A 184 -2.48 18.01 -1.22
CA LEU A 184 -2.82 19.41 -0.98
C LEU A 184 -4.34 19.51 -0.84
N LEU A 185 -4.81 19.71 0.38
CA LEU A 185 -6.23 19.78 0.70
C LEU A 185 -6.67 21.24 0.79
N THR A 186 -7.86 21.52 0.27
CA THR A 186 -8.61 22.73 0.61
C THR A 186 -9.19 22.61 2.02
N GLU A 187 -9.58 23.72 2.63
CA GLU A 187 -10.22 23.71 3.96
C GLU A 187 -11.50 22.87 3.97
N GLU A 188 -12.26 22.91 2.89
CA GLU A 188 -13.49 22.13 2.72
C GLU A 188 -13.19 20.61 2.65
N GLU A 189 -12.18 20.21 1.88
CA GLU A 189 -11.74 18.84 1.80
C GLU A 189 -11.19 18.33 3.13
N PHE A 190 -10.41 19.16 3.83
CA PHE A 190 -9.89 18.85 5.15
C PHE A 190 -11.00 18.66 6.18
N ALA A 191 -12.00 19.55 6.17
CA ALA A 191 -13.17 19.44 7.06
C ALA A 191 -13.94 18.13 6.82
N LYS A 192 -14.04 17.70 5.56
CA LYS A 192 -14.70 16.45 5.20
C LYS A 192 -13.85 15.21 5.52
N TYR A 193 -12.53 15.33 5.35
CA TYR A 193 -11.57 14.24 5.54
C TYR A 193 -10.34 14.73 6.32
N PRO A 194 -10.45 14.87 7.66
CA PRO A 194 -9.34 15.35 8.46
C PRO A 194 -8.09 14.48 8.29
N MET A 195 -6.95 15.15 8.16
CA MET A 195 -5.66 14.48 8.01
C MET A 195 -5.17 13.94 9.36
N THR A 196 -4.46 12.82 9.30
CA THR A 196 -3.82 12.18 10.46
C THR A 196 -2.30 12.21 10.32
N LEU A 197 -1.58 12.10 11.44
CA LEU A 197 -0.14 11.81 11.41
C LEU A 197 0.12 10.44 10.77
N SER A 198 1.23 10.33 10.03
CA SER A 198 1.67 9.08 9.40
C SER A 198 2.35 8.16 10.43
N LEU A 199 1.56 7.52 11.28
CA LEU A 199 2.01 6.67 12.39
C LEU A 199 1.88 5.17 12.11
N SER A 200 1.51 4.77 10.89
CA SER A 200 1.31 3.36 10.53
C SER A 200 2.55 2.50 10.79
N GLY A 201 3.75 3.07 10.65
CA GLY A 201 5.01 2.38 10.93
C GLY A 201 5.24 2.02 12.40
N MET A 202 4.48 2.59 13.33
CA MET A 202 4.47 2.24 14.75
C MET A 202 3.44 1.17 15.09
N PHE A 203 2.51 0.87 14.17
CA PHE A 203 1.32 0.06 14.45
C PHE A 203 0.48 0.59 15.63
N LEU A 204 0.47 1.93 15.79
CA LEU A 204 -0.39 2.55 16.78
C LEU A 204 -1.86 2.29 16.43
N GLU A 205 -2.65 1.85 17.42
CA GLU A 205 -4.07 1.52 17.21
C GLU A 205 -4.99 2.75 17.31
N LYS A 206 -4.43 3.94 17.22
CA LYS A 206 -5.14 5.23 17.25
C LYS A 206 -4.70 6.11 16.12
N ASP A 207 -5.65 6.84 15.56
CA ASP A 207 -5.36 7.92 14.64
C ASP A 207 -5.13 9.21 15.42
N VAL A 208 -4.10 9.98 15.05
CA VAL A 208 -3.74 11.28 15.63
C VAL A 208 -4.01 12.34 14.58
N PHE A 209 -4.93 13.26 14.87
CA PHE A 209 -5.45 14.20 13.90
C PHE A 209 -4.77 15.57 14.00
N TYR A 210 -4.59 16.21 12.84
CA TYR A 210 -4.28 17.64 12.75
C TYR A 210 -5.53 18.49 12.93
N THR A 211 -5.34 19.72 13.39
CA THR A 211 -6.24 20.83 13.06
C THR A 211 -5.88 21.40 11.68
N TRP A 212 -6.74 22.25 11.11
CA TRP A 212 -6.45 22.92 9.85
C TRP A 212 -5.21 23.80 9.90
N GLU A 213 -5.05 24.54 10.98
CA GLU A 213 -3.90 25.43 11.21
C GLU A 213 -2.60 24.68 11.36
N GLU A 214 -2.62 23.52 12.03
CA GLU A 214 -1.45 22.64 12.17
C GLU A 214 -1.06 22.02 10.84
N TYR A 215 -2.03 21.61 10.04
CA TYR A 215 -1.78 21.10 8.69
C TYR A 215 -1.12 22.17 7.80
N GLN A 216 -1.62 23.39 7.81
CA GLN A 216 -1.03 24.50 7.06
C GLN A 216 0.39 24.83 7.55
N THR A 217 0.58 24.84 8.87
CA THR A 217 1.91 25.05 9.48
C THR A 217 2.89 23.97 9.02
N HIS A 218 2.45 22.71 9.00
CA HIS A 218 3.31 21.61 8.55
C HIS A 218 3.63 21.69 7.07
N LEU A 219 2.68 22.08 6.22
CA LEU A 219 2.95 22.34 4.79
C LEU A 219 4.04 23.40 4.60
N HIS A 220 4.01 24.46 5.39
CA HIS A 220 5.05 25.50 5.34
C HIS A 220 6.42 24.96 5.75
N LEU A 221 6.50 24.21 6.86
CA LEU A 221 7.73 23.56 7.31
C LEU A 221 8.28 22.57 6.29
N LEU A 222 7.42 21.83 5.62
CA LEU A 222 7.80 20.90 4.55
C LEU A 222 8.41 21.65 3.35
N GLN A 223 7.85 22.80 2.98
CA GLN A 223 8.41 23.64 1.92
C GLN A 223 9.78 24.21 2.32
N GLU A 224 9.95 24.69 3.56
CA GLU A 224 11.26 25.11 4.07
C GLU A 224 12.28 23.95 4.06
N TYR A 225 11.81 22.72 4.38
CA TYR A 225 12.66 21.54 4.35
C TYR A 225 13.10 21.22 2.91
N HIS A 226 12.21 21.34 1.93
CA HIS A 226 12.55 21.17 0.52
C HIS A 226 13.60 22.17 0.04
N GLU A 227 13.51 23.43 0.44
CA GLU A 227 14.47 24.47 0.07
C GLU A 227 15.88 24.23 0.65
N LYS A 228 15.95 23.57 1.82
CA LYS A 228 17.22 23.28 2.53
C LYS A 228 17.91 21.99 2.06
N HIS A 229 17.19 21.07 1.41
CA HIS A 229 17.68 19.73 1.06
C HIS A 229 17.65 19.48 -0.45
N PRO A 230 18.76 19.63 -1.18
CA PRO A 230 18.78 19.54 -2.64
C PRO A 230 18.33 18.18 -3.22
N LEU A 231 18.45 17.11 -2.45
CA LEU A 231 18.00 15.76 -2.85
C LEU A 231 16.56 15.45 -2.45
N TYR A 232 15.88 16.38 -1.78
CA TYR A 232 14.48 16.24 -1.43
C TYR A 232 13.60 17.03 -2.40
N HIS A 233 12.69 16.34 -3.06
CA HIS A 233 11.75 16.92 -4.02
C HIS A 233 10.32 16.64 -3.58
N VAL A 234 9.50 17.67 -3.59
CA VAL A 234 8.09 17.57 -3.24
C VAL A 234 7.23 18.08 -4.38
N LYS A 235 6.13 17.42 -4.65
CA LYS A 235 5.11 17.83 -5.61
C LYS A 235 3.70 17.52 -5.11
N PRO A 236 2.70 18.27 -5.55
CA PRO A 236 1.32 17.99 -5.17
C PRO A 236 0.84 16.67 -5.78
N ASN A 237 0.08 15.92 -5.00
CA ASN A 237 -0.72 14.80 -5.46
C ASN A 237 -2.19 15.21 -5.45
N SER A 238 -2.77 15.40 -6.63
CA SER A 238 -4.18 15.78 -6.77
C SER A 238 -5.14 14.58 -6.87
N SER A 239 -4.61 13.34 -6.84
CA SER A 239 -5.43 12.15 -6.96
C SER A 239 -6.08 11.78 -5.63
N PRO A 240 -7.42 11.75 -5.51
CA PRO A 240 -8.12 11.28 -4.32
C PRO A 240 -8.06 9.76 -4.13
N ALA A 241 -7.50 9.02 -5.08
CA ALA A 241 -7.55 7.55 -5.14
C ALA A 241 -6.89 6.85 -3.94
N PHE A 242 -5.96 7.50 -3.23
CA PHE A 242 -5.17 6.87 -2.18
C PHE A 242 -5.18 7.64 -0.85
N ARG A 243 -6.36 8.12 -0.42
CA ARG A 243 -6.49 8.96 0.80
C ARG A 243 -6.02 8.31 2.12
N ASN A 244 -5.95 6.99 2.18
CA ASN A 244 -5.53 6.25 3.40
C ASN A 244 -4.40 5.28 3.10
N ILE A 245 -3.74 5.44 1.98
CA ILE A 245 -2.71 4.54 1.49
C ILE A 245 -1.47 5.36 1.16
N GLN A 246 -0.35 4.88 1.63
CA GLN A 246 0.97 5.38 1.28
C GLN A 246 1.69 4.35 0.41
N ILE A 247 2.35 4.79 -0.64
CA ILE A 247 3.16 3.94 -1.50
C ILE A 247 4.60 4.46 -1.48
N CYS A 248 5.55 3.60 -1.15
CA CYS A 248 6.98 3.87 -1.26
C CYS A 248 7.57 2.98 -2.34
N ILE A 249 8.19 3.56 -3.35
CA ILE A 249 8.85 2.86 -4.44
C ILE A 249 10.37 3.07 -4.32
N LEU A 250 11.11 2.01 -4.03
CA LEU A 250 12.56 1.99 -4.20
C LEU A 250 12.88 1.32 -5.54
N ARG A 251 13.29 2.13 -6.52
CA ARG A 251 13.45 1.72 -7.91
C ARG A 251 14.28 0.46 -8.06
N GLY A 252 13.77 -0.50 -8.84
CA GLY A 252 14.40 -1.78 -9.14
C GLY A 252 14.47 -2.76 -7.98
N LYS A 253 13.94 -2.44 -6.79
CA LYS A 253 14.10 -3.24 -5.59
C LYS A 253 12.79 -3.68 -4.97
N TYR A 254 11.97 -2.74 -4.53
CA TYR A 254 10.69 -3.08 -3.90
C TYR A 254 9.68 -1.92 -3.96
N VAL A 255 8.45 -2.28 -3.70
CA VAL A 255 7.37 -1.35 -3.39
C VAL A 255 6.80 -1.71 -2.03
N MET A 256 6.61 -0.70 -1.18
CA MET A 256 5.90 -0.83 0.08
C MET A 256 4.57 -0.07 -0.04
N VAL A 257 3.46 -0.79 0.13
CA VAL A 257 2.13 -0.19 0.20
C VAL A 257 1.64 -0.28 1.63
N SER A 258 1.31 0.86 2.22
CA SER A 258 0.95 0.97 3.64
C SER A 258 -0.46 1.56 3.80
N LYS A 259 -1.25 0.96 4.68
CA LYS A 259 -2.49 1.57 5.15
C LYS A 259 -2.16 2.47 6.33
N GLU A 260 -2.44 3.78 6.20
CA GLU A 260 -2.06 4.77 7.20
C GLU A 260 -2.97 4.79 8.43
N LYS A 261 -4.28 4.60 8.24
CA LYS A 261 -5.23 4.58 9.36
C LYS A 261 -5.22 3.25 10.10
N ALA A 262 -5.45 3.29 11.39
CA ALA A 262 -5.55 2.10 12.24
C ALA A 262 -6.68 1.15 11.79
N PRO A 263 -6.50 -0.18 11.86
CA PRO A 263 -5.25 -0.87 12.10
C PRO A 263 -4.29 -0.79 10.90
N ALA A 264 -3.01 -0.51 11.16
CA ALA A 264 -1.98 -0.41 10.13
C ALA A 264 -1.68 -1.78 9.49
N ILE A 265 -1.45 -1.77 8.18
CA ILE A 265 -1.03 -2.94 7.42
C ILE A 265 -0.03 -2.46 6.37
N HIS A 266 1.08 -3.22 6.21
CA HIS A 266 2.08 -2.94 5.19
C HIS A 266 2.27 -4.15 4.28
N PHE A 267 2.37 -3.89 2.98
CA PHE A 267 2.63 -4.88 1.94
C PHE A 267 3.97 -4.61 1.29
N LEU A 268 4.92 -5.52 1.45
CA LEU A 268 6.20 -5.47 0.77
C LEU A 268 6.14 -6.32 -0.50
N ILE A 269 6.27 -5.68 -1.64
CA ILE A 269 6.22 -6.27 -2.98
C ILE A 269 7.63 -6.22 -3.56
N GLN A 270 8.20 -7.40 -3.88
CA GLN A 270 9.55 -7.52 -4.43
C GLN A 270 9.56 -8.23 -5.80
N HIS A 271 8.40 -8.65 -6.30
CA HIS A 271 8.31 -9.31 -7.61
C HIS A 271 8.63 -8.31 -8.73
N PRO A 272 9.63 -8.56 -9.62
CA PRO A 272 10.12 -7.56 -10.57
C PRO A 272 9.04 -6.98 -11.49
N LYS A 273 8.12 -7.80 -12.01
CA LYS A 273 7.01 -7.32 -12.86
C LYS A 273 6.09 -6.37 -12.10
N MET A 274 5.82 -6.64 -10.81
CA MET A 274 4.99 -5.78 -9.97
C MET A 274 5.72 -4.48 -9.62
N VAL A 275 7.00 -4.55 -9.25
CA VAL A 275 7.83 -3.37 -8.98
C VAL A 275 7.84 -2.47 -10.21
N ASN A 276 8.11 -3.03 -11.40
CA ASN A 276 8.10 -2.28 -12.65
C ASN A 276 6.73 -1.67 -12.97
N ALA A 277 5.63 -2.35 -12.66
CA ALA A 277 4.29 -1.81 -12.86
C ALA A 277 4.06 -0.56 -11.98
N PHE A 278 4.45 -0.60 -10.71
CA PHE A 278 4.36 0.57 -9.82
C PHE A 278 5.28 1.71 -10.25
N GLU A 279 6.50 1.43 -10.71
CA GLU A 279 7.45 2.45 -11.19
C GLU A 279 6.92 3.23 -12.39
N ASN A 280 6.12 2.58 -13.23
CA ASN A 280 5.52 3.17 -14.41
C ASN A 280 4.05 3.60 -14.17
N MET A 281 3.58 3.49 -12.93
CA MET A 281 2.22 3.89 -12.57
C MET A 281 2.09 5.41 -12.69
N ILE A 282 1.30 5.86 -13.66
CA ILE A 282 0.81 7.22 -13.71
C ILE A 282 -0.51 7.19 -12.95
N ILE A 283 -0.57 7.89 -11.80
CA ILE A 283 -1.85 8.06 -11.09
C ILE A 283 -2.69 8.99 -11.97
N PRO A 284 -3.81 8.52 -12.56
CA PRO A 284 -4.64 9.40 -13.36
C PRO A 284 -5.16 10.51 -12.46
N VAL A 285 -4.97 11.74 -12.88
CA VAL A 285 -5.73 12.87 -12.34
C VAL A 285 -7.17 12.54 -12.72
N THR A 286 -8.00 12.17 -11.76
CA THR A 286 -9.43 12.10 -11.99
C THR A 286 -9.86 13.52 -12.31
N GLU A 287 -10.11 13.79 -13.59
CA GLU A 287 -10.95 14.91 -13.96
C GLU A 287 -12.22 14.73 -13.14
N GLU A 288 -12.48 15.64 -12.20
CA GLU A 288 -13.77 15.69 -11.54
C GLU A 288 -14.79 15.65 -12.66
N GLU A 289 -15.64 14.64 -12.64
CA GLU A 289 -16.85 14.66 -13.41
C GLU A 289 -17.59 15.93 -13.01
N THR A 290 -17.39 17.00 -13.77
CA THR A 290 -18.30 18.11 -13.81
C THR A 290 -19.58 17.56 -14.43
N ALA A 291 -20.38 16.91 -13.58
CA ALA A 291 -21.73 16.56 -13.94
C ALA A 291 -22.46 17.89 -14.18
N PRO A 292 -22.95 18.15 -15.37
CA PRO A 292 -23.84 19.27 -15.58
C PRO A 292 -25.16 18.95 -14.88
N TYR A 293 -25.53 19.75 -13.90
CA TYR A 293 -26.90 19.89 -13.45
C TYR A 293 -27.59 21.01 -14.21
#